data_89789bb70bd94b9f708492a232ec5eb0
#
_entry.id   89789bb70bd94b9f708492a232ec5eb0
#
_cell.length_a   1.000
_cell.length_b   1.000
_cell.length_c   1.000
_cell.angle_alpha   90.00
_cell.angle_beta   90.00
_cell.angle_gamma   90.00
#
_symmetry.space_group_name_H-M   'P 1'
#
loop_
_entity.id
_entity.type
_entity.pdbx_description
1 polymer ?
#
loop_
_entity_poly.entity_id
_entity_poly.type
_entity_poly.pdbx_seq_one_letter_code
_entity_poly.pdbx_strand_id
1 'polypeptide(L)'
;MPTATLDCGTIHYDVTGPADGRPVVFIHGYSMASSLWGPLATRLGDRGLRCFAPTWPLGGHPEPLLPGADRTLPGIAAMVDAFMAALDLEDVVLVGNDTGGLVAQLVAVAHPERLGALVLTSCDAFEHFPPPILKPLILASRTLPTFRAALQAVRSKAVRRRAFGALSHSDIDALVVQWVTPQLENRAVADDLRRLTATLRRETSLSAAARLGGFTRPA
;
A
#
# COMPACT_ATOMS: atom_id res chain seq x y z
N MET A 1 -6.07 6.33 16.68
CA MET A 1 -5.36 5.50 15.71
C MET A 1 -4.01 5.15 16.30
N PRO A 2 -3.72 3.88 16.55
CA PRO A 2 -2.41 3.45 17.02
C PRO A 2 -1.31 3.67 15.99
N THR A 3 -0.06 3.66 16.44
CA THR A 3 1.12 3.86 15.60
C THR A 3 2.21 2.82 15.91
N ALA A 4 2.98 2.46 14.91
CA ALA A 4 4.20 1.68 15.04
C ALA A 4 5.39 2.57 14.61
N THR A 5 6.38 2.71 15.48
CA THR A 5 7.62 3.42 15.16
C THR A 5 8.62 2.46 14.57
N LEU A 6 9.04 2.72 13.34
CA LEU A 6 10.03 1.95 12.60
C LEU A 6 11.23 2.83 12.27
N ASP A 7 12.34 2.26 11.85
CA ASP A 7 13.54 3.02 11.42
C ASP A 7 13.26 3.96 10.24
N CYS A 8 12.23 3.67 9.46
CA CYS A 8 11.82 4.51 8.32
C CYS A 8 10.85 5.64 8.69
N GLY A 9 10.29 5.65 9.90
CA GLY A 9 9.27 6.62 10.35
C GLY A 9 8.10 5.98 11.08
N THR A 10 7.02 6.73 11.24
CA THR A 10 5.81 6.31 11.95
C THR A 10 4.79 5.72 10.97
N ILE A 11 4.31 4.52 11.24
CA ILE A 11 3.21 3.89 10.51
C ILE A 11 1.93 3.95 11.37
N HIS A 12 0.94 4.69 10.88
CA HIS A 12 -0.39 4.75 11.47
C HIS A 12 -1.22 3.56 11.00
N TYR A 13 -1.98 2.94 11.89
CA TYR A 13 -2.81 1.79 11.52
C TYR A 13 -4.11 1.72 12.31
N ASP A 14 -5.13 1.09 11.73
CA ASP A 14 -6.33 0.69 12.43
C ASP A 14 -6.20 -0.76 12.87
N VAL A 15 -6.82 -1.11 14.01
CA VAL A 15 -6.90 -2.48 14.50
C VAL A 15 -8.35 -2.83 14.85
N THR A 16 -8.79 -4.03 14.44
CA THR A 16 -10.15 -4.51 14.64
C THR A 16 -10.11 -6.00 14.98
N GLY A 17 -11.08 -6.46 15.79
CA GLY A 17 -11.20 -7.86 16.22
C GLY A 17 -10.50 -8.15 17.55
N PRO A 18 -10.63 -9.39 18.05
CA PRO A 18 -10.14 -9.80 19.36
C PRO A 18 -8.62 -9.82 19.41
N ALA A 19 -8.05 -9.61 20.60
CA ALA A 19 -6.62 -9.49 20.80
C ALA A 19 -5.85 -10.80 20.54
N ASP A 20 -6.49 -11.92 20.72
CA ASP A 20 -6.00 -13.29 20.52
C ASP A 20 -6.36 -13.88 19.14
N GLY A 21 -7.01 -13.09 18.28
CA GLY A 21 -7.36 -13.52 16.92
C GLY A 21 -6.13 -13.68 16.03
N ARG A 22 -6.21 -14.64 15.07
CA ARG A 22 -5.16 -14.79 14.05
C ARG A 22 -4.94 -13.48 13.30
N PRO A 23 -3.69 -13.00 13.16
CA PRO A 23 -3.43 -11.70 12.57
C PRO A 23 -3.67 -11.68 11.05
N VAL A 24 -4.34 -10.63 10.59
CA VAL A 24 -4.50 -10.27 9.19
C VAL A 24 -3.89 -8.89 9.00
N VAL A 25 -2.92 -8.75 8.10
CA VAL A 25 -2.30 -7.47 7.76
C VAL A 25 -2.69 -7.09 6.33
N PHE A 26 -3.19 -5.87 6.17
CA PHE A 26 -3.65 -5.37 4.88
C PHE A 26 -2.63 -4.42 4.24
N ILE A 27 -2.51 -4.51 2.91
CA ILE A 27 -1.70 -3.59 2.11
C ILE A 27 -2.59 -2.97 1.03
N HIS A 28 -2.85 -1.66 1.15
CA HIS A 28 -3.64 -0.89 0.19
C HIS A 28 -2.82 -0.50 -1.05
N GLY A 29 -3.49 0.00 -2.08
CA GLY A 29 -2.89 0.40 -3.33
C GLY A 29 -2.31 1.81 -3.36
N TYR A 30 -1.85 2.20 -4.55
CA TYR A 30 -1.26 3.51 -4.84
C TYR A 30 -2.25 4.64 -4.58
N SER A 31 -1.82 5.68 -3.86
CA SER A 31 -2.65 6.82 -3.43
C SER A 31 -3.91 6.46 -2.63
N MET A 32 -3.87 5.34 -1.89
CA MET A 32 -4.93 4.89 -0.98
C MET A 32 -4.47 4.99 0.48
N ALA A 33 -5.34 4.58 1.42
CA ALA A 33 -5.09 4.54 2.85
C ALA A 33 -5.80 3.35 3.53
N SER A 34 -5.56 3.16 4.84
CA SER A 34 -6.15 2.09 5.67
C SER A 34 -7.67 1.98 5.57
N SER A 35 -8.35 3.11 5.38
CA SER A 35 -9.82 3.17 5.32
C SER A 35 -10.44 2.37 4.16
N LEU A 36 -9.66 1.97 3.14
CA LEU A 36 -10.07 0.98 2.14
C LEU A 36 -10.58 -0.31 2.81
N TRP A 37 -9.92 -0.73 3.87
CA TRP A 37 -10.11 -2.03 4.49
C TRP A 37 -11.17 -2.06 5.60
N GLY A 38 -11.64 -0.88 6.05
CA GLY A 38 -12.57 -0.77 7.20
C GLY A 38 -13.75 -1.76 7.16
N PRO A 39 -14.55 -1.79 6.07
CA PRO A 39 -15.71 -2.72 6.00
C PRO A 39 -15.32 -4.20 6.03
N LEU A 40 -14.18 -4.57 5.43
CA LEU A 40 -13.69 -5.95 5.44
C LEU A 40 -13.10 -6.31 6.81
N ALA A 41 -12.28 -5.44 7.38
CA ALA A 41 -11.65 -5.63 8.69
C ALA A 41 -12.70 -5.85 9.79
N THR A 42 -13.79 -5.06 9.77
CA THR A 42 -14.92 -5.26 10.71
C THR A 42 -15.51 -6.65 10.57
N ARG A 43 -15.85 -7.07 9.35
CA ARG A 43 -16.47 -8.39 9.09
C ARG A 43 -15.57 -9.57 9.47
N LEU A 44 -14.25 -9.42 9.30
CA LEU A 44 -13.27 -10.44 9.69
C LEU A 44 -13.05 -10.44 11.20
N GLY A 45 -13.05 -9.26 11.84
CA GLY A 45 -13.01 -9.11 13.30
C GLY A 45 -14.19 -9.78 13.97
N ASP A 46 -15.41 -9.64 13.43
CA ASP A 46 -16.61 -10.33 13.90
C ASP A 46 -16.51 -11.87 13.78
N ARG A 47 -15.57 -12.37 12.99
CA ARG A 47 -15.25 -13.80 12.83
C ARG A 47 -14.06 -14.26 13.64
N GLY A 48 -13.58 -13.43 14.55
CA GLY A 48 -12.47 -13.78 15.45
C GLY A 48 -11.07 -13.57 14.89
N LEU A 49 -10.92 -12.86 13.75
CA LEU A 49 -9.61 -12.50 13.22
C LEU A 49 -9.17 -11.14 13.78
N ARG A 50 -7.87 -10.96 14.01
CA ARG A 50 -7.28 -9.68 14.41
C ARG A 50 -6.74 -8.94 13.21
N CYS A 51 -7.43 -7.92 12.76
CA CYS A 51 -7.14 -7.19 11.53
C CYS A 51 -6.33 -5.93 11.79
N PHE A 52 -5.21 -5.79 11.12
CA PHE A 52 -4.36 -4.60 11.11
C PHE A 52 -4.43 -3.96 9.72
N ALA A 53 -4.87 -2.73 9.66
CA ALA A 53 -4.93 -1.95 8.42
C ALA A 53 -4.01 -0.72 8.52
N PRO A 54 -2.72 -0.86 8.18
CA PRO A 54 -1.79 0.26 8.15
C PRO A 54 -2.05 1.18 6.96
N THR A 55 -1.72 2.46 7.13
CA THR A 55 -1.58 3.39 6.01
C THR A 55 -0.12 3.43 5.59
N TRP A 56 0.19 2.67 4.55
CA TRP A 56 1.54 2.55 4.00
C TRP A 56 1.97 3.81 3.24
N PRO A 57 3.28 4.08 3.07
CA PRO A 57 3.77 5.28 2.40
C PRO A 57 3.60 5.21 0.87
N LEU A 58 2.38 4.89 0.43
CA LEU A 58 1.94 4.81 -0.96
C LEU A 58 1.14 6.05 -1.41
N GLY A 59 1.18 7.15 -0.63
CA GLY A 59 0.57 8.44 -0.95
C GLY A 59 -0.49 8.92 0.03
N GLY A 60 -1.23 8.02 0.71
CA GLY A 60 -2.24 8.38 1.69
C GLY A 60 -1.73 8.53 3.12
N HIS A 61 -0.43 8.35 3.36
CA HIS A 61 0.17 8.41 4.69
C HIS A 61 0.21 9.85 5.23
N PRO A 62 -0.10 10.05 6.53
CA PRO A 62 -0.24 11.39 7.10
C PRO A 62 1.09 12.07 7.39
N GLU A 63 2.14 11.32 7.68
CA GLU A 63 3.46 11.81 8.03
C GLU A 63 4.52 11.34 7.04
N PRO A 64 5.48 12.18 6.65
CA PRO A 64 6.54 11.79 5.73
C PRO A 64 7.49 10.79 6.36
N LEU A 65 8.09 9.95 5.52
CA LEU A 65 9.17 9.07 5.92
C LEU A 65 10.42 9.85 6.35
N LEU A 66 11.20 9.25 7.25
CA LEU A 66 12.48 9.80 7.68
C LEU A 66 13.48 9.89 6.52
N PRO A 67 14.46 10.83 6.61
CA PRO A 67 15.57 10.88 5.67
C PRO A 67 16.29 9.53 5.58
N GLY A 68 16.61 9.08 4.36
CA GLY A 68 17.31 7.80 4.16
C GLY A 68 16.40 6.57 4.03
N ALA A 69 15.11 6.67 4.35
CA ALA A 69 14.17 5.56 4.15
C ALA A 69 14.14 5.12 2.67
N ASP A 70 14.09 3.82 2.43
CA ASP A 70 13.92 3.27 1.08
C ASP A 70 12.47 3.39 0.63
N ARG A 71 12.25 4.21 -0.39
CA ARG A 71 10.93 4.51 -0.98
C ARG A 71 10.61 3.67 -2.22
N THR A 72 11.35 2.59 -2.43
CA THR A 72 11.04 1.62 -3.49
C THR A 72 9.98 0.61 -3.03
N LEU A 73 9.34 -0.11 -3.96
CA LEU A 73 8.42 -1.19 -3.58
C LEU A 73 9.08 -2.29 -2.73
N PRO A 74 10.34 -2.72 -3.02
CA PRO A 74 11.07 -3.59 -2.09
C PRO A 74 11.31 -2.96 -0.72
N GLY A 75 11.63 -1.65 -0.64
CA GLY A 75 11.75 -0.94 0.62
C GLY A 75 10.45 -0.93 1.43
N ILE A 76 9.30 -0.74 0.75
CA ILE A 76 7.98 -0.83 1.41
C ILE A 76 7.69 -2.27 1.86
N ALA A 77 8.08 -3.28 1.10
CA ALA A 77 7.96 -4.68 1.55
C ALA A 77 8.78 -4.95 2.83
N ALA A 78 9.98 -4.40 2.92
CA ALA A 78 10.79 -4.46 4.15
C ALA A 78 10.13 -3.70 5.32
N MET A 79 9.44 -2.57 5.06
CA MET A 79 8.65 -1.86 6.08
C MET A 79 7.47 -2.69 6.58
N VAL A 80 6.81 -3.46 5.71
CA VAL A 80 5.73 -4.39 6.09
C VAL A 80 6.26 -5.47 7.03
N ASP A 81 7.40 -6.07 6.71
CA ASP A 81 8.05 -7.06 7.58
C ASP A 81 8.45 -6.45 8.93
N ALA A 82 9.10 -5.28 8.92
CA ALA A 82 9.47 -4.56 10.13
C ALA A 82 8.24 -4.20 10.99
N PHE A 83 7.10 -3.86 10.37
CA PHE A 83 5.85 -3.61 11.08
C PHE A 83 5.32 -4.88 11.77
N MET A 84 5.33 -6.01 11.06
CA MET A 84 4.93 -7.29 11.64
C MET A 84 5.86 -7.69 12.80
N ALA A 85 7.16 -7.47 12.65
CA ALA A 85 8.14 -7.70 13.70
C ALA A 85 7.93 -6.80 14.92
N ALA A 86 7.70 -5.50 14.72
CA ALA A 86 7.49 -4.53 15.80
C ALA A 86 6.23 -4.80 16.63
N LEU A 87 5.25 -5.51 16.07
CA LEU A 87 4.02 -5.92 16.73
C LEU A 87 4.02 -7.40 17.13
N ASP A 88 5.15 -8.09 16.98
CA ASP A 88 5.32 -9.52 17.28
C ASP A 88 4.26 -10.41 16.62
N LEU A 89 3.95 -10.12 15.33
CA LEU A 89 2.94 -10.86 14.59
C LEU A 89 3.57 -12.07 13.89
N GLU A 90 2.97 -13.24 14.10
CA GLU A 90 3.36 -14.52 13.49
C GLU A 90 2.12 -15.17 12.85
N ASP A 91 2.31 -16.12 11.93
CA ASP A 91 1.24 -16.80 11.17
C ASP A 91 0.27 -15.84 10.48
N VAL A 92 0.80 -14.74 9.97
CA VAL A 92 0.05 -13.62 9.41
C VAL A 92 -0.64 -14.01 8.10
N VAL A 93 -1.92 -13.71 7.97
CA VAL A 93 -2.60 -13.65 6.66
C VAL A 93 -2.32 -12.28 6.05
N LEU A 94 -1.46 -12.22 5.04
CA LEU A 94 -1.13 -10.99 4.34
C LEU A 94 -2.08 -10.77 3.17
N VAL A 95 -2.77 -9.63 3.14
CA VAL A 95 -3.78 -9.30 2.12
C VAL A 95 -3.35 -8.07 1.35
N GLY A 96 -3.19 -8.19 0.05
CA GLY A 96 -2.81 -7.08 -0.83
C GLY A 96 -3.84 -6.79 -1.92
N ASN A 97 -4.02 -5.50 -2.24
CA ASN A 97 -4.88 -5.03 -3.32
C ASN A 97 -4.16 -3.98 -4.16
N ASP A 98 -4.40 -3.93 -5.48
CA ASP A 98 -3.77 -2.98 -6.40
C ASP A 98 -2.24 -3.08 -6.32
N THR A 99 -1.50 -1.97 -6.22
CA THR A 99 -0.05 -1.94 -5.98
C THR A 99 0.34 -2.62 -4.65
N GLY A 100 -0.55 -2.61 -3.65
CA GLY A 100 -0.35 -3.35 -2.39
C GLY A 100 -0.28 -4.85 -2.59
N GLY A 101 -0.92 -5.39 -3.63
CA GLY A 101 -0.78 -6.80 -4.00
C GLY A 101 0.62 -7.12 -4.53
N LEU A 102 1.25 -6.21 -5.28
CA LEU A 102 2.67 -6.39 -5.67
C LEU A 102 3.59 -6.30 -4.45
N VAL A 103 3.34 -5.37 -3.52
CA VAL A 103 4.09 -5.31 -2.26
C VAL A 103 3.94 -6.62 -1.47
N ALA A 104 2.72 -7.17 -1.37
CA ALA A 104 2.48 -8.45 -0.69
C ALA A 104 3.25 -9.61 -1.34
N GLN A 105 3.34 -9.65 -2.67
CA GLN A 105 4.17 -10.62 -3.40
C GLN A 105 5.66 -10.44 -3.06
N LEU A 106 6.15 -9.21 -2.98
CA LEU A 106 7.54 -8.92 -2.60
C LEU A 106 7.83 -9.38 -1.17
N VAL A 107 6.90 -9.16 -0.22
CA VAL A 107 7.02 -9.69 1.16
C VAL A 107 7.07 -11.22 1.14
N ALA A 108 6.16 -11.88 0.43
CA ALA A 108 6.10 -13.34 0.36
C ALA A 108 7.39 -13.95 -0.23
N VAL A 109 8.09 -13.22 -1.10
CA VAL A 109 9.32 -13.66 -1.75
C VAL A 109 10.57 -13.36 -0.90
N ALA A 110 10.60 -12.24 -0.18
CA ALA A 110 11.79 -11.76 0.52
C ALA A 110 11.75 -12.00 2.05
N HIS A 111 10.54 -12.04 2.63
CA HIS A 111 10.29 -12.11 4.07
C HIS A 111 9.13 -13.06 4.40
N PRO A 112 9.18 -14.34 3.98
CA PRO A 112 8.07 -15.29 4.13
C PRO A 112 7.88 -15.82 5.56
N GLU A 113 8.83 -15.56 6.47
CA GLU A 113 8.98 -16.27 7.75
C GLU A 113 7.73 -16.10 8.63
N ARG A 114 7.18 -14.87 8.68
CA ARG A 114 6.03 -14.51 9.51
C ARG A 114 4.67 -14.79 8.84
N LEU A 115 4.69 -15.20 7.56
CA LEU A 115 3.46 -15.38 6.80
C LEU A 115 2.87 -16.79 7.02
N GLY A 116 1.59 -16.86 7.34
CA GLY A 116 0.79 -18.08 7.36
C GLY A 116 -0.02 -18.27 6.08
N ALA A 117 -0.40 -17.18 5.39
CA ALA A 117 -1.10 -17.21 4.11
C ALA A 117 -0.94 -15.89 3.36
N LEU A 118 -1.15 -15.93 2.03
CA LEU A 118 -1.16 -14.78 1.15
C LEU A 118 -2.52 -14.67 0.44
N VAL A 119 -3.10 -13.46 0.40
CA VAL A 119 -4.34 -13.19 -0.35
C VAL A 119 -4.10 -12.01 -1.29
N LEU A 120 -4.27 -12.23 -2.57
CA LEU A 120 -4.09 -11.23 -3.62
C LEU A 120 -5.44 -10.90 -4.26
N THR A 121 -5.83 -9.62 -4.25
CA THR A 121 -7.10 -9.16 -4.80
C THR A 121 -6.89 -8.04 -5.80
N SER A 122 -7.34 -8.21 -7.05
CA SER A 122 -7.26 -7.18 -8.10
C SER A 122 -5.92 -6.44 -8.09
N CYS A 123 -4.81 -7.19 -8.07
CA CYS A 123 -3.49 -6.63 -7.85
C CYS A 123 -2.70 -6.40 -9.13
N ASP A 124 -1.79 -5.45 -9.08
CA ASP A 124 -0.76 -5.25 -10.09
C ASP A 124 0.15 -6.48 -10.18
N ALA A 125 0.34 -7.00 -11.37
CA ALA A 125 1.17 -8.17 -11.60
C ALA A 125 1.74 -8.21 -13.03
N PHE A 126 2.82 -8.96 -13.20
CA PHE A 126 3.45 -9.29 -14.47
C PHE A 126 3.77 -8.06 -15.35
N GLU A 127 3.54 -8.20 -16.66
CA GLU A 127 3.82 -7.17 -17.67
C GLU A 127 2.86 -5.96 -17.62
N HIS A 128 1.76 -6.07 -16.91
CA HIS A 128 0.77 -4.98 -16.78
C HIS A 128 1.17 -3.91 -15.77
N PHE A 129 2.24 -4.14 -15.00
CA PHE A 129 2.80 -3.15 -14.09
C PHE A 129 3.97 -2.38 -14.73
N PRO A 130 4.09 -1.05 -14.50
CA PRO A 130 3.10 -0.17 -13.88
C PRO A 130 1.90 0.09 -14.82
N PRO A 131 0.69 0.25 -14.27
CA PRO A 131 -0.50 0.47 -15.08
C PRO A 131 -0.38 1.75 -15.92
N PRO A 132 -0.91 1.74 -17.17
CA PRO A 132 -0.74 2.86 -18.11
C PRO A 132 -1.23 4.21 -17.58
N ILE A 133 -2.20 4.22 -16.66
CA ILE A 133 -2.73 5.43 -16.04
C ILE A 133 -1.67 6.18 -15.21
N LEU A 134 -0.63 5.51 -14.73
CA LEU A 134 0.46 6.14 -13.98
C LEU A 134 1.55 6.77 -14.87
N LYS A 135 1.54 6.52 -16.19
CA LYS A 135 2.57 7.07 -17.10
C LYS A 135 2.78 8.59 -16.97
N PRO A 136 1.72 9.43 -16.90
CA PRO A 136 1.90 10.89 -16.72
C PRO A 136 2.60 11.22 -15.39
N LEU A 137 2.25 10.53 -14.31
CA LEU A 137 2.87 10.73 -13.00
C LEU A 137 4.32 10.25 -12.98
N ILE A 138 4.61 9.11 -13.61
CA ILE A 138 5.98 8.60 -13.77
C ILE A 138 6.84 9.62 -14.53
N LEU A 139 6.33 10.19 -15.61
CA LEU A 139 7.05 11.23 -16.35
C LEU A 139 7.27 12.50 -15.50
N ALA A 140 6.23 12.91 -14.75
CA ALA A 140 6.29 14.07 -13.86
C ALA A 140 7.19 13.86 -12.64
N SER A 141 7.47 12.61 -12.24
CA SER A 141 8.27 12.29 -11.05
C SER A 141 9.76 12.69 -11.15
N ARG A 142 10.21 13.12 -12.33
CA ARG A 142 11.58 13.62 -12.56
C ARG A 142 11.93 14.79 -11.63
N THR A 143 10.98 15.68 -11.35
CA THR A 143 11.16 16.78 -10.38
C THR A 143 9.93 16.90 -9.45
N LEU A 144 10.16 17.39 -8.22
CA LEU A 144 9.07 17.59 -7.27
C LEU A 144 8.04 18.64 -7.73
N PRO A 145 8.42 19.79 -8.32
CA PRO A 145 7.46 20.76 -8.82
C PRO A 145 6.52 20.19 -9.89
N THR A 146 7.04 19.47 -10.88
CA THR A 146 6.25 18.86 -11.96
C THR A 146 5.32 17.77 -11.41
N PHE A 147 5.81 16.96 -10.49
CA PHE A 147 5.01 15.92 -9.86
C PHE A 147 3.85 16.51 -9.05
N ARG A 148 4.14 17.53 -8.22
CA ARG A 148 3.08 18.22 -7.46
C ARG A 148 2.06 18.91 -8.34
N ALA A 149 2.48 19.51 -9.45
CA ALA A 149 1.56 20.11 -10.43
C ALA A 149 0.64 19.04 -11.03
N ALA A 150 1.19 17.86 -11.41
CA ALA A 150 0.40 16.75 -11.93
C ALA A 150 -0.58 16.19 -10.87
N LEU A 151 -0.17 16.09 -9.61
CA LEU A 151 -1.06 15.66 -8.52
C LEU A 151 -2.26 16.60 -8.34
N GLN A 152 -2.12 17.93 -8.59
CA GLN A 152 -3.25 18.86 -8.43
C GLN A 152 -4.45 18.51 -9.34
N ALA A 153 -4.22 17.79 -10.45
CA ALA A 153 -5.31 17.36 -11.33
C ALA A 153 -6.34 16.48 -10.59
N VAL A 154 -5.90 15.73 -9.58
CA VAL A 154 -6.80 14.85 -8.80
C VAL A 154 -7.75 15.60 -7.88
N ARG A 155 -7.61 16.94 -7.73
CA ARG A 155 -8.62 17.80 -7.08
C ARG A 155 -9.92 17.84 -7.88
N SER A 156 -9.84 17.64 -9.20
CA SER A 156 -11.03 17.54 -10.05
C SER A 156 -11.75 16.21 -9.83
N LYS A 157 -13.06 16.27 -9.55
CA LYS A 157 -13.92 15.08 -9.43
C LYS A 157 -13.89 14.22 -10.71
N ALA A 158 -13.85 14.85 -11.88
CA ALA A 158 -13.78 14.14 -13.15
C ALA A 158 -12.49 13.30 -13.28
N VAL A 159 -11.35 13.86 -12.83
CA VAL A 159 -10.07 13.14 -12.82
C VAL A 159 -10.10 12.00 -11.80
N ARG A 160 -10.63 12.23 -10.59
CA ARG A 160 -10.79 11.15 -9.59
C ARG A 160 -11.67 10.01 -10.10
N ARG A 161 -12.82 10.34 -10.70
CA ARG A 161 -13.70 9.32 -11.31
C ARG A 161 -13.00 8.51 -12.40
N ARG A 162 -12.14 9.15 -13.21
CA ARG A 162 -11.38 8.45 -14.24
C ARG A 162 -10.28 7.56 -13.63
N ALA A 163 -9.59 8.03 -12.58
CA ALA A 163 -8.46 7.34 -11.97
C ALA A 163 -8.90 6.19 -11.03
N PHE A 164 -9.98 6.39 -10.28
CA PHE A 164 -10.42 5.47 -9.23
C PHE A 164 -11.79 4.83 -9.50
N GLY A 165 -12.55 5.32 -10.47
CA GLY A 165 -13.93 4.87 -10.72
C GLY A 165 -14.06 3.41 -11.16
N ALA A 166 -13.00 2.82 -11.71
CA ALA A 166 -12.98 1.39 -12.05
C ALA A 166 -12.77 0.46 -10.83
N LEU A 167 -12.39 1.03 -9.67
CA LEU A 167 -12.09 0.27 -8.45
C LEU A 167 -13.35 -0.14 -7.67
N SER A 168 -14.49 0.48 -7.95
CA SER A 168 -15.74 0.23 -7.22
C SER A 168 -16.96 0.48 -8.08
N HIS A 169 -18.00 -0.34 -7.89
CA HIS A 169 -19.34 -0.10 -8.44
C HIS A 169 -20.11 0.99 -7.69
N SER A 170 -19.71 1.34 -6.47
CA SER A 170 -20.29 2.41 -5.65
C SER A 170 -19.53 3.72 -5.84
N ASP A 171 -20.19 4.86 -5.52
CA ASP A 171 -19.50 6.16 -5.47
C ASP A 171 -18.57 6.19 -4.26
N ILE A 172 -17.26 6.20 -4.51
CA ILE A 172 -16.20 6.27 -3.49
C ILE A 172 -15.48 7.62 -3.50
N ASP A 173 -16.03 8.65 -4.16
CA ASP A 173 -15.34 9.94 -4.35
C ASP A 173 -14.94 10.59 -3.00
N ALA A 174 -15.78 10.53 -1.98
CA ALA A 174 -15.45 11.05 -0.65
C ALA A 174 -14.27 10.33 -0.01
N LEU A 175 -14.20 9.01 -0.18
CA LEU A 175 -13.10 8.18 0.30
C LEU A 175 -11.80 8.50 -0.46
N VAL A 176 -11.89 8.64 -1.77
CA VAL A 176 -10.74 9.04 -2.62
C VAL A 176 -10.21 10.41 -2.24
N VAL A 177 -11.09 11.40 -1.97
CA VAL A 177 -10.67 12.72 -1.47
C VAL A 177 -9.86 12.58 -0.19
N GLN A 178 -10.32 11.77 0.76
CA GLN A 178 -9.60 11.50 2.00
C GLN A 178 -8.20 10.90 1.74
N TRP A 179 -8.10 9.93 0.84
CA TRP A 179 -6.85 9.26 0.51
C TRP A 179 -5.80 10.17 -0.14
N VAL A 180 -6.25 11.06 -1.04
CA VAL A 180 -5.33 11.91 -1.80
C VAL A 180 -4.95 13.21 -1.09
N THR A 181 -5.68 13.61 -0.06
CA THR A 181 -5.45 14.86 0.67
C THR A 181 -4.03 14.98 1.24
N PRO A 182 -3.44 13.96 1.92
CA PRO A 182 -2.11 14.09 2.47
C PRO A 182 -1.05 14.46 1.41
N GLN A 183 -1.04 13.78 0.26
CA GLN A 183 -0.08 14.04 -0.82
C GLN A 183 -0.32 15.38 -1.54
N LEU A 184 -1.55 15.94 -1.46
CA LEU A 184 -1.86 17.24 -2.05
C LEU A 184 -1.44 18.41 -1.16
N GLU A 185 -1.51 18.23 0.15
CA GLU A 185 -1.29 19.29 1.15
C GLU A 185 0.12 19.24 1.74
N ASN A 186 0.66 18.05 2.00
CA ASN A 186 1.99 17.89 2.57
C ASN A 186 3.04 17.69 1.47
N ARG A 187 3.96 18.67 1.34
CA ARG A 187 5.04 18.62 0.34
C ARG A 187 5.97 17.41 0.53
N ALA A 188 6.27 17.03 1.77
CA ALA A 188 7.18 15.93 2.04
C ALA A 188 6.53 14.57 1.72
N VAL A 189 5.24 14.39 2.02
CA VAL A 189 4.46 13.22 1.61
C VAL A 189 4.39 13.12 0.08
N ALA A 190 4.18 14.26 -0.62
CA ALA A 190 4.25 14.29 -2.07
C ALA A 190 5.64 13.89 -2.61
N ASP A 191 6.73 14.23 -1.91
CA ASP A 191 8.09 13.83 -2.32
C ASP A 191 8.34 12.34 -2.06
N ASP A 192 7.82 11.77 -0.98
CA ASP A 192 7.86 10.33 -0.74
C ASP A 192 7.17 9.57 -1.87
N LEU A 193 5.94 9.97 -2.23
CA LEU A 193 5.21 9.36 -3.34
C LEU A 193 5.93 9.58 -4.69
N ARG A 194 6.51 10.75 -4.92
CA ARG A 194 7.31 11.03 -6.13
C ARG A 194 8.50 10.09 -6.26
N ARG A 195 9.24 9.90 -5.17
CA ARG A 195 10.42 9.02 -5.15
C ARG A 195 10.03 7.58 -5.42
N LEU A 196 8.96 7.10 -4.78
CA LEU A 196 8.38 5.81 -5.10
C LEU A 196 8.02 5.71 -6.59
N THR A 197 7.25 6.69 -7.10
CA THR A 197 6.76 6.70 -8.49
C THR A 197 7.91 6.66 -9.51
N ALA A 198 9.02 7.35 -9.21
CA ALA A 198 10.22 7.35 -10.06
C ALA A 198 10.90 5.97 -10.16
N THR A 199 10.62 5.06 -9.22
CA THR A 199 11.21 3.71 -9.19
C THR A 199 10.28 2.61 -9.72
N LEU A 200 9.04 2.94 -10.08
CA LEU A 200 8.09 1.95 -10.60
C LEU A 200 8.60 1.37 -11.93
N ARG A 201 8.83 0.08 -11.95
CA ARG A 201 9.40 -0.65 -13.09
C ARG A 201 8.72 -2.00 -13.27
N ARG A 202 8.53 -2.39 -14.52
CA ARG A 202 7.98 -3.69 -14.90
C ARG A 202 8.81 -4.85 -14.34
N GLU A 203 10.12 -4.70 -14.32
CA GLU A 203 11.07 -5.71 -13.86
C GLU A 203 10.82 -6.10 -12.41
N THR A 204 10.35 -5.17 -11.57
CA THR A 204 10.01 -5.46 -10.16
C THR A 204 8.89 -6.49 -10.08
N SER A 205 7.82 -6.32 -10.85
CA SER A 205 6.70 -7.26 -10.89
C SER A 205 7.10 -8.60 -11.49
N LEU A 206 7.83 -8.60 -12.59
CA LEU A 206 8.31 -9.85 -13.23
C LEU A 206 9.24 -10.65 -12.30
N SER A 207 10.13 -9.98 -11.59
CA SER A 207 11.04 -10.63 -10.62
C SER A 207 10.26 -11.22 -9.45
N ALA A 208 9.25 -10.51 -8.91
CA ALA A 208 8.40 -11.03 -7.86
C ALA A 208 7.64 -12.29 -8.33
N ALA A 209 7.00 -12.22 -9.49
CA ALA A 209 6.23 -13.33 -10.06
C ALA A 209 7.09 -14.58 -10.32
N ALA A 210 8.31 -14.40 -10.86
CA ALA A 210 9.21 -15.51 -11.13
C ALA A 210 9.65 -16.26 -9.85
N ARG A 211 9.68 -15.57 -8.70
CA ARG A 211 10.12 -16.12 -7.41
C ARG A 211 8.96 -16.59 -6.53
N LEU A 212 7.74 -16.14 -6.81
CA LEU A 212 6.55 -16.43 -5.98
C LEU A 212 6.22 -17.93 -5.92
N GLY A 213 6.59 -18.70 -6.95
CA GLY A 213 6.46 -20.18 -6.92
C GLY A 213 7.25 -20.87 -5.79
N GLY A 214 8.21 -20.19 -5.17
CA GLY A 214 8.91 -20.66 -3.96
C GLY A 214 8.15 -20.42 -2.66
N PHE A 215 7.05 -19.67 -2.67
CA PHE A 215 6.18 -19.48 -1.51
C PHE A 215 5.35 -20.74 -1.27
N THR A 216 5.55 -21.41 -0.14
CA THR A 216 4.98 -22.74 0.15
C THR A 216 3.74 -22.71 1.04
N ARG A 217 3.32 -21.54 1.51
CA ARG A 217 2.10 -21.35 2.30
C ARG A 217 0.88 -21.19 1.38
N PRO A 218 -0.36 -21.34 1.91
CA PRO A 218 -1.57 -21.07 1.13
C PRO A 218 -1.55 -19.67 0.49
N ALA A 219 -1.94 -19.60 -0.81
CA ALA A 219 -2.04 -18.35 -1.57
C ALA A 219 -3.28 -18.36 -2.48
#